data_0fc13c6e656463fc1b72d6bf13b6f029
#
_entry.id   0fc13c6e656463fc1b72d6bf13b6f029
#
_cell.length_a   1.000
_cell.length_b   1.000
_cell.length_c   1.000
_cell.angle_alpha   90.00
_cell.angle_beta   90.00
_cell.angle_gamma   90.00
#
_symmetry.space_group_name_H-M   'P 1'
#
loop_
_entity.id
_entity.type
_entity.pdbx_description
1 polymer ?
#
loop_
_entity_poly.entity_id
_entity_poly.type
_entity_poly.pdbx_seq_one_letter_code
_entity_poly.pdbx_strand_id
1 'polypeptide(L)'
;MGCGRVGSSLARSLERRGHTVSVIDIDPDAFRRLGPSFRGKTIKGVGFDRRVLQSAGIADADGFAAVSSGDNSNILAARVVRETYGVHNVVARIYDPRRAKIYERL
;
A
#
# COMPACT_ATOMS: atom_id res chain seq x y z
N MET A 1 0.96 0.87 0.41
CA MET A 1 2.03 -0.03 0.88
C MET A 1 3.06 -0.16 -0.23
N GLY A 2 4.25 0.29 0.06
CA GLY A 2 5.33 0.46 -0.91
C GLY A 2 5.52 1.89 -1.35
N CYS A 3 6.73 2.43 -1.20
CA CYS A 3 7.08 3.81 -1.57
C CYS A 3 8.21 3.85 -2.62
N GLY A 4 8.14 2.95 -3.60
CA GLY A 4 8.97 3.01 -4.79
C GLY A 4 8.44 4.04 -5.77
N ARG A 5 8.82 3.93 -7.03
CA ARG A 5 8.35 4.85 -8.09
C ARG A 5 6.84 4.85 -8.22
N VAL A 6 6.24 3.66 -8.24
CA VAL A 6 4.78 3.52 -8.40
C VAL A 6 4.07 4.02 -7.17
N GLY A 7 4.47 3.56 -5.99
CA GLY A 7 3.81 3.93 -4.73
C GLY A 7 3.90 5.42 -4.42
N SER A 8 5.07 6.03 -4.60
CA SER A 8 5.24 7.46 -4.36
C SER A 8 4.45 8.31 -5.35
N SER A 9 4.46 7.93 -6.61
CA SER A 9 3.69 8.63 -7.65
C SER A 9 2.19 8.54 -7.37
N LEU A 10 1.69 7.36 -7.01
CA LEU A 10 0.30 7.14 -6.67
C LEU A 10 -0.10 7.97 -5.44
N ALA A 11 0.72 7.94 -4.38
CA ALA A 11 0.46 8.68 -3.15
C ALA A 11 0.34 10.19 -3.40
N ARG A 12 1.26 10.75 -4.17
CA ARG A 12 1.21 12.17 -4.52
C ARG A 12 0.01 12.51 -5.37
N SER A 13 -0.34 11.65 -6.32
CA SER A 13 -1.51 11.86 -7.18
C SER A 13 -2.80 11.85 -6.38
N LEU A 14 -2.95 10.89 -5.47
CA LEU A 14 -4.13 10.80 -4.61
C LEU A 14 -4.25 12.02 -3.69
N GLU A 15 -3.15 12.45 -3.11
CA GLU A 15 -3.15 13.62 -2.24
C GLU A 15 -3.56 14.88 -3.01
N ARG A 16 -3.06 15.06 -4.24
CA ARG A 16 -3.46 16.19 -5.08
C ARG A 16 -4.95 16.19 -5.42
N ARG A 17 -5.57 15.01 -5.42
CA ARG A 17 -7.01 14.86 -5.66
C ARG A 17 -7.85 15.02 -4.40
N GLY A 18 -7.24 15.36 -3.28
CA GLY A 18 -7.93 15.63 -2.03
C GLY A 18 -8.08 14.44 -1.09
N HIS A 19 -7.44 13.33 -1.39
CA HIS A 19 -7.44 12.16 -0.50
C HIS A 19 -6.42 12.30 0.62
N THR A 20 -6.76 11.76 1.78
CA THR A 20 -5.81 11.58 2.88
C THR A 20 -5.07 10.27 2.67
N VAL A 21 -3.75 10.33 2.64
CA VAL A 21 -2.92 9.18 2.26
C VAL A 21 -1.97 8.80 3.39
N SER A 22 -1.87 7.51 3.68
CA SER A 22 -0.83 6.93 4.53
C SER A 22 0.04 6.02 3.68
N VAL A 23 1.35 6.13 3.81
CA VAL A 23 2.32 5.34 3.05
C VAL A 23 3.14 4.48 4.00
N ILE A 24 3.22 3.18 3.68
CA ILE A 24 3.98 2.21 4.47
C ILE A 24 5.15 1.71 3.63
N ASP A 25 6.33 1.69 4.20
CA ASP A 25 7.51 1.07 3.60
C ASP A 25 8.45 0.55 4.69
N ILE A 26 9.14 -0.54 4.40
CA ILE A 26 10.17 -1.10 5.30
C ILE A 26 11.36 -0.15 5.40
N ASP A 27 11.69 0.50 4.28
CA ASP A 27 12.83 1.40 4.18
C ASP A 27 12.36 2.86 4.32
N PRO A 28 12.71 3.52 5.44
CA PRO A 28 12.29 4.90 5.65
C PRO A 28 12.91 5.86 4.64
N ASP A 29 14.05 5.52 4.04
CA ASP A 29 14.66 6.36 3.02
C ASP A 29 13.81 6.45 1.75
N ALA A 30 12.97 5.46 1.51
CA ALA A 30 12.06 5.47 0.37
C ALA A 30 11.05 6.63 0.44
N PHE A 31 10.73 7.12 1.63
CA PHE A 31 9.80 8.23 1.81
C PHE A 31 10.28 9.55 1.20
N ARG A 32 11.56 9.68 0.90
CA ARG A 32 12.10 10.86 0.21
C ARG A 32 11.44 11.09 -1.14
N ARG A 33 10.98 10.02 -1.80
CA ARG A 33 10.30 10.12 -3.10
C ARG A 33 8.97 10.86 -3.03
N LEU A 34 8.40 10.99 -1.84
CA LEU A 34 7.14 11.72 -1.65
C LEU A 34 7.32 13.23 -1.80
N GLY A 35 8.53 13.73 -1.54
CA GLY A 35 8.86 15.15 -1.65
C GLY A 35 8.40 15.97 -0.44
N PRO A 36 8.82 17.24 -0.39
CA PRO A 36 8.58 18.10 0.79
C PRO A 36 7.13 18.56 0.94
N SER A 37 6.33 18.47 -0.10
CA SER A 37 4.93 18.94 -0.06
C SER A 37 3.95 17.86 0.36
N PHE A 38 4.39 16.60 0.50
CA PHE A 38 3.51 15.51 0.94
C PHE A 38 3.10 15.72 2.40
N ARG A 39 1.79 15.67 2.67
CA ARG A 39 1.21 15.95 3.99
C ARG A 39 0.68 14.71 4.70
N GLY A 40 0.63 13.57 4.02
CA GLY A 40 0.14 12.33 4.60
C GLY A 40 1.10 11.73 5.62
N LYS A 41 0.66 10.61 6.19
CA LYS A 41 1.48 9.85 7.14
C LYS A 41 2.48 8.96 6.42
N THR A 42 3.65 8.78 7.02
CA THR A 42 4.62 7.78 6.60
C THR A 42 4.87 6.83 7.76
N ILE A 43 4.73 5.54 7.53
CA ILE A 43 4.89 4.53 8.56
C ILE A 43 5.95 3.52 8.11
N LYS A 44 7.02 3.42 8.88
CA LYS A 44 8.04 2.39 8.66
C LYS A 44 7.54 1.06 9.20
N GLY A 45 7.53 0.04 8.37
CA GLY A 45 7.19 -1.30 8.81
C GLY A 45 6.80 -2.21 7.67
N VAL A 46 6.49 -3.45 8.05
CA VAL A 46 6.06 -4.49 7.13
C VAL A 46 4.58 -4.29 6.82
N GLY A 47 4.24 -4.22 5.52
CA GLY A 47 2.92 -3.79 5.06
C GLY A 47 1.77 -4.76 5.33
N PHE A 48 2.05 -5.97 5.81
CA PHE A 48 1.01 -6.92 6.27
C PHE A 48 1.01 -7.12 7.78
N ASP A 49 1.83 -6.38 8.52
CA ASP A 49 1.81 -6.38 9.98
C ASP A 49 0.61 -5.58 10.47
N ARG A 50 -0.22 -6.19 11.30
CA ARG A 50 -1.44 -5.57 11.81
C ARG A 50 -1.19 -4.27 12.57
N ARG A 51 -0.12 -4.21 13.36
CA ARG A 51 0.24 -2.99 14.11
C ARG A 51 0.58 -1.84 13.16
N VAL A 52 1.31 -2.15 12.10
CA VAL A 52 1.69 -1.18 11.07
C VAL A 52 0.44 -0.68 10.34
N LEU A 53 -0.44 -1.58 9.93
CA LEU A 53 -1.69 -1.24 9.26
C LEU A 53 -2.59 -0.39 10.16
N GLN A 54 -2.70 -0.72 11.44
CA GLN A 54 -3.47 0.06 12.40
C GLN A 54 -2.88 1.46 12.58
N SER A 55 -1.55 1.59 12.67
CA SER A 55 -0.88 2.88 12.74
C SER A 55 -1.13 3.74 11.50
N ALA A 56 -1.31 3.12 10.35
CA ALA A 56 -1.61 3.80 9.10
C ALA A 56 -3.09 4.22 8.98
N GLY A 57 -3.96 3.75 9.88
CA GLY A 57 -5.38 4.08 9.86
C GLY A 57 -6.22 3.16 8.96
N ILE A 58 -5.83 1.90 8.82
CA ILE A 58 -6.49 0.96 7.91
C ILE A 58 -7.98 0.75 8.23
N ALA A 59 -8.36 0.86 9.51
CA ALA A 59 -9.76 0.65 9.92
C ALA A 59 -10.71 1.66 9.27
N ASP A 60 -10.23 2.86 8.96
CA ASP A 60 -11.03 3.93 8.37
C ASP A 60 -10.70 4.15 6.88
N ALA A 61 -9.91 3.27 6.29
CA ALA A 61 -9.47 3.44 4.91
C ALA A 61 -10.58 3.09 3.91
N ASP A 62 -10.70 3.92 2.89
CA ASP A 62 -11.61 3.67 1.76
C ASP A 62 -10.97 2.75 0.71
N GLY A 63 -9.66 2.71 0.66
CA GLY A 63 -8.93 1.88 -0.29
C GLY A 63 -7.51 1.57 0.18
N PHE A 64 -6.94 0.55 -0.44
CA PHE A 64 -5.58 0.09 -0.14
C PHE A 64 -4.90 -0.38 -1.42
N ALA A 65 -3.65 0.03 -1.60
CA ALA A 65 -2.83 -0.39 -2.73
C ALA A 65 -1.53 -1.00 -2.24
N ALA A 66 -1.29 -2.25 -2.59
CA ALA A 66 -0.05 -2.96 -2.30
C ALA A 66 0.82 -2.95 -3.57
N VAL A 67 1.80 -2.06 -3.61
CA VAL A 67 2.61 -1.78 -4.80
C VAL A 67 4.13 -1.83 -4.51
N SER A 68 4.51 -2.63 -3.52
CA SER A 68 5.92 -2.88 -3.24
C SER A 68 6.55 -3.73 -4.34
N SER A 69 7.87 -3.93 -4.28
CA SER A 69 8.58 -4.73 -5.27
C SER A 69 8.38 -6.25 -5.13
N GLY A 70 7.75 -6.71 -4.04
CA GLY A 70 7.56 -8.13 -3.78
C GLY A 70 6.13 -8.59 -4.02
N ASP A 71 5.92 -9.52 -4.96
CA ASP A 71 4.61 -10.07 -5.28
C ASP A 71 3.95 -10.72 -4.07
N ASN A 72 4.70 -11.56 -3.33
CA ASN A 72 4.16 -12.25 -2.16
C ASN A 72 3.71 -11.29 -1.08
N SER A 73 4.52 -10.26 -0.80
CA SER A 73 4.17 -9.23 0.17
C SER A 73 2.94 -8.45 -0.24
N ASN A 74 2.83 -8.12 -1.53
CA ASN A 74 1.67 -7.40 -2.06
C ASN A 74 0.39 -8.23 -1.93
N ILE A 75 0.46 -9.50 -2.28
CA ILE A 75 -0.68 -10.40 -2.19
C ILE A 75 -1.09 -10.60 -0.74
N LEU A 76 -0.13 -10.86 0.15
CA LEU A 76 -0.40 -11.10 1.56
C LEU A 76 -1.02 -9.86 2.22
N ALA A 77 -0.46 -8.67 1.95
CA ALA A 77 -1.00 -7.42 2.49
C ALA A 77 -2.43 -7.18 1.99
N ALA A 78 -2.68 -7.37 0.70
CA ALA A 78 -4.00 -7.19 0.12
C ALA A 78 -5.04 -8.12 0.75
N ARG A 79 -4.66 -9.38 0.99
CA ARG A 79 -5.56 -10.35 1.64
C ARG A 79 -5.85 -9.99 3.08
N VAL A 80 -4.84 -9.63 3.86
CA VAL A 80 -5.02 -9.21 5.25
C VAL A 80 -5.95 -8.00 5.32
N VAL A 81 -5.75 -7.01 4.47
CA VAL A 81 -6.57 -5.80 4.45
C VAL A 81 -8.01 -6.11 4.08
N ARG A 82 -8.21 -6.92 3.05
CA ARG A 82 -9.56 -7.29 2.62
C ARG A 82 -10.28 -8.19 3.62
N GLU A 83 -9.62 -9.23 4.10
CA GLU A 83 -10.25 -10.24 4.94
C GLU A 83 -10.37 -9.82 6.40
N THR A 84 -9.37 -9.11 6.93
CA THR A 84 -9.35 -8.72 8.34
C THR A 84 -10.04 -7.38 8.59
N TYR A 85 -9.84 -6.42 7.68
CA TYR A 85 -10.34 -5.05 7.88
C TYR A 85 -11.53 -4.69 6.99
N GLY A 86 -11.91 -5.57 6.08
CA GLY A 86 -13.10 -5.37 5.24
C GLY A 86 -13.00 -4.21 4.27
N VAL A 87 -11.81 -3.79 3.89
CA VAL A 87 -11.62 -2.75 2.88
C VAL A 87 -11.96 -3.34 1.51
N HIS A 88 -12.92 -2.73 0.80
CA HIS A 88 -13.41 -3.26 -0.46
C HIS A 88 -12.55 -2.88 -1.67
N ASN A 89 -12.01 -1.68 -1.67
CA ASN A 89 -11.18 -1.18 -2.78
C ASN A 89 -9.72 -1.54 -2.52
N VAL A 90 -9.34 -2.76 -2.88
CA VAL A 90 -7.98 -3.26 -2.67
C VAL A 90 -7.37 -3.66 -4.00
N VAL A 91 -6.19 -3.12 -4.30
CA VAL A 91 -5.41 -3.50 -5.46
C VAL A 91 -4.03 -3.97 -5.03
N ALA A 92 -3.50 -4.94 -5.74
CA ALA A 92 -2.15 -5.45 -5.52
C ALA A 92 -1.43 -5.55 -6.85
N ARG A 93 -0.21 -5.03 -6.90
CA ARG A 93 0.65 -5.17 -8.06
C ARG A 93 1.32 -6.53 -8.04
N ILE A 94 1.24 -7.24 -9.16
CA ILE A 94 1.86 -8.55 -9.32
C ILE A 94 2.75 -8.48 -10.58
N TYR A 95 4.06 -8.66 -10.36
CA TYR A 95 5.04 -8.57 -11.45
C TYR A 95 5.13 -9.84 -12.26
N ASP A 96 4.94 -11.02 -11.64
CA ASP A 96 5.00 -12.30 -12.34
C ASP A 96 3.65 -12.60 -12.99
N PRO A 97 3.56 -12.65 -14.34
CA PRO A 97 2.29 -12.91 -15.02
C PRO A 97 1.66 -14.26 -14.67
N ARG A 98 2.49 -15.25 -14.32
CA ARG A 98 1.98 -16.58 -13.95
C ARG A 98 1.26 -16.53 -12.62
N ARG A 99 1.77 -15.77 -11.65
CA ARG A 99 1.11 -15.55 -10.36
C ARG A 99 -0.16 -14.76 -10.52
N ALA A 100 -0.15 -13.74 -11.37
CA ALA A 100 -1.32 -12.93 -11.64
C ALA A 100 -2.51 -13.79 -12.11
N LYS A 101 -2.26 -14.71 -13.05
CA LYS A 101 -3.29 -15.62 -13.55
C LYS A 101 -3.91 -16.49 -12.44
N ILE A 102 -3.09 -16.97 -11.52
CA ILE A 102 -3.56 -17.79 -10.40
C ILE A 102 -4.46 -16.98 -9.49
N TYR A 103 -4.05 -15.76 -9.15
CA TYR A 103 -4.78 -14.93 -8.19
C TYR A 103 -6.03 -14.26 -8.77
N GLU A 104 -6.09 -14.01 -10.05
CA GLU A 104 -7.29 -13.51 -10.71
C GLU A 104 -8.47 -14.47 -10.61
N ARG A 105 -8.19 -15.76 -10.43
CA ARG A 105 -9.21 -16.81 -10.30
C ARG A 105 -9.70 -17.01 -8.86
N LEU A 106 -9.02 -16.42 -7.92
CA LEU A 106 -9.34 -16.55 -6.50
C LEU A 106 -10.11 -15.33 -6.01
#